data_19417799f42c940921cc288702d80ea8
#
_entry.id   19417799f42c940921cc288702d80ea8
#
_cell.length_a   1.000
_cell.length_b   1.000
_cell.length_c   1.000
_cell.angle_alpha   90.00
_cell.angle_beta   90.00
_cell.angle_gamma   90.00
#
_symmetry.space_group_name_H-M   'P 1'
#
loop_
_entity.id
_entity.type
_entity.pdbx_description
1 polymer ?
#
loop_
_entity_poly.entity_id
_entity_poly.type
_entity_poly.pdbx_seq_one_letter_code
_entity_poly.pdbx_strand_id
1 'polypeptide(L)'
;MSEEMKMSVSPLTRAGEKKSVYVLFQDGKKEAEFALPGCRTVRNAGFSENELKALRDYVEGEQDRIYSMAKEVNPIKAFMK
;
A
#
# COMPACT_ATOMS: atom_id res chain seq x y z
N MET A 1 16.38 -2.57 7.46
CA MET A 1 15.00 -2.94 7.50
C MET A 1 14.80 -4.23 8.27
N SER A 2 13.76 -4.28 9.07
CA SER A 2 13.51 -5.44 9.89
C SER A 2 13.01 -6.60 9.04
N GLU A 3 13.39 -7.82 9.44
CA GLU A 3 12.90 -9.00 8.76
C GLU A 3 11.43 -9.23 9.04
N GLU A 4 10.90 -8.56 10.04
CA GLU A 4 9.51 -8.72 10.41
C GLU A 4 8.59 -7.71 9.74
N MET A 5 9.17 -6.87 8.91
CA MET A 5 8.37 -5.90 8.18
C MET A 5 7.41 -6.61 7.26
N LYS A 6 6.15 -6.24 7.37
CA LYS A 6 5.10 -6.82 6.53
C LYS A 6 4.47 -5.75 5.68
N MET A 7 4.14 -6.11 4.48
CA MET A 7 3.45 -5.20 3.57
C MET A 7 2.14 -5.84 3.14
N SER A 8 1.08 -5.08 3.26
CA SER A 8 -0.23 -5.52 2.83
C SER A 8 -0.77 -4.53 1.81
N VAL A 9 -1.45 -5.05 0.80
CA VAL A 9 -2.01 -4.23 -0.26
C VAL A 9 -3.50 -4.46 -0.26
N SER A 10 -4.26 -3.37 -0.18
CA SER A 10 -5.72 -3.48 -0.21
C SER A 10 -6.20 -3.79 -1.62
N PRO A 11 -7.40 -4.33 -1.76
CA PRO A 11 -7.98 -4.48 -3.08
C PRO A 11 -8.14 -3.11 -3.71
N LEU A 12 -8.15 -3.10 -5.05
CA LEU A 12 -8.36 -1.88 -5.78
C LEU A 12 -9.76 -1.35 -5.48
N THR A 13 -9.85 -0.12 -5.02
CA THR A 13 -11.14 0.50 -4.74
C THR A 13 -11.40 1.61 -5.73
N ARG A 14 -12.65 1.87 -5.95
CA ARG A 14 -13.07 2.95 -6.82
C ARG A 14 -13.98 3.89 -6.07
N ALA A 15 -13.72 5.17 -6.24
CA ALA A 15 -14.59 6.20 -5.71
C ALA A 15 -14.89 7.10 -6.88
N GLY A 16 -16.06 6.93 -7.48
CA GLY A 16 -16.37 7.62 -8.69
C GLY A 16 -15.53 7.08 -9.82
N GLU A 17 -14.78 7.96 -10.44
CA GLU A 17 -13.90 7.56 -11.53
C GLU A 17 -12.48 7.30 -11.09
N LYS A 18 -12.20 7.47 -9.82
CA LYS A 18 -10.84 7.33 -9.31
C LYS A 18 -10.62 5.96 -8.72
N LYS A 19 -9.45 5.42 -8.98
CA LYS A 19 -9.03 4.18 -8.40
C LYS A 19 -8.06 4.46 -7.28
N SER A 20 -8.19 3.72 -6.20
CA SER A 20 -7.32 3.90 -5.04
C SER A 20 -6.86 2.56 -4.53
N VAL A 21 -5.62 2.53 -4.08
CA VAL A 21 -5.04 1.35 -3.47
C VAL A 21 -4.32 1.81 -2.22
N TYR A 22 -4.48 1.08 -1.14
CA TYR A 22 -3.80 1.39 0.09
C TYR A 22 -2.75 0.35 0.38
N VAL A 23 -1.58 0.80 0.79
CA VAL A 23 -0.47 -0.06 1.12
C VAL A 23 -0.15 0.13 2.59
N LEU A 24 -0.18 -0.96 3.34
CA LEU A 24 0.08 -0.92 4.77
C LEU A 24 1.39 -1.61 5.08
N PHE A 25 2.25 -0.92 5.80
CA PHE A 25 3.50 -1.49 6.30
C PHE A 25 3.40 -1.66 7.79
N GLN A 26 3.80 -2.81 8.26
CA GLN A 26 3.82 -3.11 9.70
C GLN A 26 5.16 -3.68 10.08
N ASP A 27 5.71 -3.16 11.18
CA ASP A 27 6.98 -3.64 11.70
C ASP A 27 6.88 -3.61 13.21
N GLY A 28 6.51 -4.75 13.79
CA GLY A 28 6.28 -4.81 15.21
C GLY A 28 5.12 -3.90 15.58
N LYS A 29 5.42 -2.87 16.35
CA LYS A 29 4.39 -1.92 16.78
C LYS A 29 4.25 -0.73 15.86
N LYS A 30 5.06 -0.68 14.80
CA LYS A 30 5.02 0.44 13.89
C LYS A 30 4.09 0.15 12.73
N GLU A 31 3.37 1.15 12.29
CA GLU A 31 2.46 1.02 11.17
C GLU A 31 2.50 2.28 10.33
N ALA A 32 2.44 2.09 9.03
CA ALA A 32 2.32 3.22 8.10
C ALA A 32 1.46 2.80 6.94
N GLU A 33 0.63 3.72 6.48
CA GLU A 33 -0.29 3.44 5.39
C GLU A 33 -0.15 4.52 4.35
N PHE A 34 -0.07 4.11 3.09
CA PHE A 34 0.05 5.04 1.97
C PHE A 34 -1.10 4.82 1.01
N ALA A 35 -1.54 5.91 0.40
CA ALA A 35 -2.62 5.86 -0.57
C ALA A 35 -2.07 6.12 -1.97
N LEU A 36 -2.46 5.28 -2.90
CA LEU A 36 -2.12 5.44 -4.31
C LEU A 36 -3.36 5.86 -5.07
N PRO A 37 -3.21 6.64 -6.11
CA PRO A 37 -1.98 7.24 -6.62
C PRO A 37 -1.52 8.40 -5.77
N GLY A 38 -0.30 8.86 -6.03
CA GLY A 38 0.22 10.01 -5.33
C GLY A 38 1.05 9.66 -4.10
N CYS A 39 1.04 8.43 -3.67
CA CYS A 39 1.86 7.98 -2.54
C CYS A 39 1.69 8.87 -1.31
N ARG A 40 0.45 9.16 -0.95
CA ARG A 40 0.22 10.00 0.21
C ARG A 40 0.25 9.17 1.48
N THR A 41 0.86 9.74 2.51
CA THR A 41 0.87 9.11 3.81
C THR A 41 -0.50 9.30 4.46
N VAL A 42 -1.21 8.20 4.61
CA VAL A 42 -2.52 8.24 5.24
C VAL A 42 -2.39 8.11 6.74
N ARG A 43 -1.41 7.32 7.17
CA ARG A 43 -1.29 7.03 8.57
C ARG A 43 0.16 6.68 8.88
N ASN A 44 0.60 7.07 10.06
CA ASN A 44 1.94 6.74 10.53
C ASN A 44 1.90 6.60 12.04
N ALA A 45 2.33 5.45 12.52
CA ALA A 45 2.43 5.20 13.94
C ALA A 45 3.78 4.56 14.23
N GLY A 46 4.74 5.35 14.62
CA GLY A 46 6.01 4.83 15.08
C GLY A 46 7.19 4.94 14.12
N PHE A 47 6.94 5.15 12.84
CA PHE A 47 8.04 5.30 11.89
C PHE A 47 8.59 6.72 11.93
N SER A 48 9.90 6.84 11.80
CA SER A 48 10.52 8.15 11.69
C SER A 48 10.32 8.71 10.29
N GLU A 49 10.65 9.99 10.13
CA GLU A 49 10.49 10.62 8.83
C GLU A 49 11.40 9.97 7.78
N ASN A 50 12.60 9.61 8.19
CA ASN A 50 13.50 8.95 7.26
C ASN A 50 12.96 7.60 6.83
N GLU A 51 12.37 6.88 7.76
CA GLU A 51 11.79 5.59 7.43
C GLU A 51 10.58 5.75 6.52
N LEU A 52 9.75 6.73 6.80
CA LEU A 52 8.60 6.99 5.95
C LEU A 52 9.01 7.35 4.53
N LYS A 53 10.06 8.16 4.43
CA LYS A 53 10.52 8.55 3.11
C LYS A 53 11.00 7.33 2.33
N ALA A 54 11.72 6.45 3.00
CA ALA A 54 12.21 5.24 2.34
C ALA A 54 11.05 4.35 1.88
N LEU A 55 10.04 4.21 2.75
CA LEU A 55 8.87 3.41 2.38
C LEU A 55 8.12 4.04 1.21
N ARG A 56 7.97 5.35 1.25
CA ARG A 56 7.28 6.04 0.17
C ARG A 56 8.01 5.91 -1.15
N ASP A 57 9.33 6.04 -1.10
CA ASP A 57 10.13 5.88 -2.30
C ASP A 57 9.98 4.49 -2.87
N TYR A 58 9.93 3.51 -2.00
CA TYR A 58 9.73 2.13 -2.44
C TYR A 58 8.37 1.96 -3.11
N VAL A 59 7.33 2.48 -2.48
CA VAL A 59 5.98 2.36 -3.02
C VAL A 59 5.90 3.06 -4.37
N GLU A 60 6.50 4.23 -4.47
CA GLU A 60 6.48 4.98 -5.72
C GLU A 60 7.15 4.21 -6.84
N GLY A 61 8.26 3.58 -6.54
CA GLY A 61 8.98 2.83 -7.55
C GLY A 61 8.31 1.54 -7.94
N GLU A 62 7.44 1.02 -7.07
CA GLU A 62 6.77 -0.24 -7.32
C GLU A 62 5.28 -0.07 -7.57
N GLN A 63 4.87 1.09 -7.97
CA GLN A 63 3.46 1.39 -8.11
C GLN A 63 2.74 0.41 -9.05
N ASP A 64 3.34 0.15 -10.20
CA ASP A 64 2.70 -0.74 -11.17
C ASP A 64 2.54 -2.13 -10.60
N ARG A 65 3.55 -2.61 -9.89
CA ARG A 65 3.48 -3.93 -9.30
C ARG A 65 2.41 -3.97 -8.22
N ILE A 66 2.34 -2.91 -7.42
CA ILE A 66 1.37 -2.84 -6.34
C ILE A 66 -0.05 -2.84 -6.90
N TYR A 67 -0.27 -2.11 -7.97
CA TYR A 67 -1.58 -2.13 -8.61
C TYR A 67 -1.93 -3.51 -9.13
N SER A 68 -0.95 -4.22 -9.67
CA SER A 68 -1.18 -5.58 -10.12
C SER A 68 -1.57 -6.48 -8.96
N MET A 69 -0.88 -6.33 -7.84
CA MET A 69 -1.20 -7.11 -6.66
C MET A 69 -2.60 -6.80 -6.16
N ALA A 70 -2.98 -5.54 -6.19
CA ALA A 70 -4.31 -5.14 -5.74
C ALA A 70 -5.39 -5.76 -6.61
N LYS A 71 -5.14 -5.85 -7.89
CA LYS A 71 -6.11 -6.48 -8.78
C LYS A 71 -6.27 -7.95 -8.48
N GLU A 72 -5.18 -8.59 -8.08
CA GLU A 72 -5.24 -10.03 -7.84
C GLU A 72 -5.95 -10.37 -6.54
N VAL A 73 -5.96 -9.46 -5.59
CA VAL A 73 -6.65 -9.74 -4.34
C VAL A 73 -8.11 -9.37 -4.41
N ASN A 74 -8.56 -8.88 -5.54
CA ASN A 74 -9.97 -8.50 -5.69
C ASN A 74 -10.80 -9.76 -5.79
N PRO A 75 -11.64 -10.05 -4.79
CA PRO A 75 -12.43 -11.29 -4.80
C PRO A 75 -13.48 -11.32 -5.89
N ILE A 76 -13.93 -10.18 -6.33
CA ILE A 76 -14.94 -10.13 -7.37
C ILE A 76 -14.40 -10.71 -8.67
N LYS A 77 -13.13 -10.51 -8.89
CA LYS A 77 -12.53 -11.02 -10.10
C LYS A 77 -12.65 -12.52 -10.22
N ALA A 78 -12.62 -13.21 -9.10
CA ALA A 78 -12.73 -14.65 -9.10
C ALA A 78 -14.11 -15.12 -9.55
N PHE A 79 -15.11 -14.31 -9.32
CA PHE A 79 -16.46 -14.67 -9.69
C PHE A 79 -16.81 -14.31 -11.11
N MET A 80 -16.10 -13.40 -11.66
CA MET A 80 -16.46 -12.89 -12.96
C MET A 80 -15.88 -13.65 -14.11
N LYS A 81 -15.36 -14.78 -13.82
CA LYS A 81 -14.72 -15.55 -14.84
C LYS A 81 -15.61 -16.00 -15.91
#